data_f4e524f11f121c8b7c4066828623d434
#
_entry.id   f4e524f11f121c8b7c4066828623d434
#
_cell.length_a   1.000
_cell.length_b   1.000
_cell.length_c   1.000
_cell.angle_alpha   90.00
_cell.angle_beta   90.00
_cell.angle_gamma   90.00
#
_symmetry.space_group_name_H-M   'P 1'
#
loop_
_entity.id
_entity.type
_entity.pdbx_description
1 polymer ?
#
loop_
_entity_poly.entity_id
_entity_poly.type
_entity_poly.pdbx_seq_one_letter_code
_entity_poly.pdbx_strand_id
1 'polypeptide(L)'
;MGKTMLSVLFGLGMIVAGASAAHALQAGGVEVGDLETGSVVGQPFKELEVDASFYAIEIGNMKTWYPPTTVIDFKNRPGAPLLLKVTNNSSAEHGFQLTAAVNQSGPWTLNTSLVLKPGETKYIGVPTSDLMYAAGNVLTYRCHLHPAHVGGKLVMLK
;
A
#
# COMPACT_ATOMS: atom_id res chain seq x y z
N MET A 1 21.71 -68.49 23.03
CA MET A 1 22.57 -67.41 22.45
C MET A 1 21.76 -66.72 21.39
N GLY A 2 21.02 -65.69 21.75
CA GLY A 2 20.17 -64.90 20.84
C GLY A 2 20.79 -63.53 20.63
N LYS A 3 21.07 -63.18 19.39
CA LYS A 3 21.53 -61.84 18.99
C LYS A 3 20.34 -60.98 18.65
N THR A 4 20.06 -60.01 19.46
CA THR A 4 19.06 -58.95 19.19
C THR A 4 19.68 -57.93 18.23
N MET A 5 19.13 -57.79 17.01
CA MET A 5 19.44 -56.71 16.09
C MET A 5 18.57 -55.47 16.45
N LEU A 6 19.29 -54.36 16.77
CA LEU A 6 18.68 -53.08 17.03
C LEU A 6 18.58 -52.31 15.71
N SER A 7 17.39 -52.17 15.16
CA SER A 7 17.15 -51.36 13.96
C SER A 7 16.94 -49.89 14.39
N VAL A 8 17.87 -49.05 14.00
CA VAL A 8 17.75 -47.59 14.12
C VAL A 8 16.98 -47.05 12.90
N LEU A 9 15.75 -46.61 13.10
CA LEU A 9 15.00 -45.87 12.09
C LEU A 9 15.44 -44.38 12.13
N PHE A 10 16.11 -43.96 11.09
CA PHE A 10 16.36 -42.54 10.82
C PHE A 10 15.09 -41.92 10.23
N GLY A 11 14.36 -41.18 11.04
CA GLY A 11 13.22 -40.37 10.59
C GLY A 11 13.74 -39.11 9.89
N LEU A 12 13.60 -39.06 8.57
CA LEU A 12 13.89 -37.88 7.76
C LEU A 12 12.74 -36.87 7.93
N GLY A 13 12.91 -35.92 8.83
CA GLY A 13 11.97 -34.83 9.02
C GLY A 13 12.03 -33.85 7.83
N MET A 14 11.02 -33.89 6.95
CA MET A 14 10.79 -32.85 5.95
C MET A 14 10.39 -31.57 6.64
N ILE A 15 11.30 -30.59 6.68
CA ILE A 15 10.96 -29.21 7.05
C ILE A 15 10.28 -28.60 5.81
N VAL A 16 8.95 -28.55 5.82
CA VAL A 16 8.17 -27.76 4.87
C VAL A 16 8.34 -26.30 5.29
N ALA A 17 9.27 -25.60 4.66
CA ALA A 17 9.33 -24.15 4.74
C ALA A 17 8.07 -23.59 4.09
N GLY A 18 7.06 -23.27 4.90
CA GLY A 18 5.88 -22.55 4.46
C GLY A 18 6.32 -21.17 3.95
N ALA A 19 6.34 -20.97 2.64
CA ALA A 19 6.40 -19.66 2.04
C ALA A 19 5.12 -18.92 2.50
N SER A 20 5.25 -17.97 3.43
CA SER A 20 4.20 -17.03 3.74
C SER A 20 3.95 -16.22 2.49
N ALA A 21 2.92 -16.58 1.72
CA ALA A 21 2.38 -15.70 0.72
C ALA A 21 1.98 -14.40 1.43
N ALA A 22 2.70 -13.33 1.16
CA ALA A 22 2.28 -11.99 1.55
C ALA A 22 0.94 -11.75 0.84
N HIS A 23 -0.16 -11.96 1.55
CA HIS A 23 -1.47 -11.58 1.04
C HIS A 23 -1.47 -10.06 0.95
N ALA A 24 -1.50 -9.53 -0.28
CA ALA A 24 -1.80 -8.13 -0.51
C ALA A 24 -3.10 -7.80 0.23
N LEU A 25 -3.08 -6.78 1.08
CA LEU A 25 -4.26 -6.33 1.81
C LEU A 25 -5.21 -5.69 0.79
N GLN A 26 -6.23 -6.44 0.39
CA GLN A 26 -7.27 -5.96 -0.51
C GLN A 26 -8.31 -5.20 0.31
N ALA A 27 -8.32 -3.87 0.19
CA ALA A 27 -9.37 -3.02 0.73
C ALA A 27 -10.03 -2.27 -0.43
N GLY A 28 -11.28 -2.62 -0.74
CA GLY A 28 -12.07 -1.93 -1.77
C GLY A 28 -11.51 -2.01 -3.19
N GLY A 29 -10.92 -3.16 -3.59
CA GLY A 29 -10.29 -3.33 -4.91
C GLY A 29 -8.85 -2.79 -5.01
N VAL A 30 -8.38 -2.06 -4.00
CA VAL A 30 -7.01 -1.52 -3.93
C VAL A 30 -6.04 -2.60 -3.47
N GLU A 31 -4.95 -2.76 -4.19
CA GLU A 31 -3.87 -3.68 -3.84
C GLU A 31 -2.66 -2.91 -3.30
N VAL A 32 -2.04 -3.44 -2.25
CA VAL A 32 -0.86 -2.84 -1.61
C VAL A 32 0.26 -3.86 -1.60
N GLY A 33 1.47 -3.44 -1.95
CA GLY A 33 2.63 -4.33 -1.97
C GLY A 33 3.94 -3.58 -2.17
N ASP A 34 4.99 -4.34 -2.41
CA ASP A 34 6.25 -3.80 -2.91
C ASP A 34 6.27 -3.79 -4.45
N LEU A 35 7.30 -3.18 -5.03
CA LEU A 35 7.40 -3.04 -6.48
C LEU A 35 7.52 -4.40 -7.20
N GLU A 36 8.20 -5.35 -6.56
CA GLU A 36 8.57 -6.62 -7.20
C GLU A 36 7.42 -7.65 -7.20
N THR A 37 6.63 -7.64 -6.12
CA THR A 37 5.59 -8.65 -5.90
C THR A 37 4.17 -8.09 -5.99
N GLY A 38 4.01 -6.77 -5.90
CA GLY A 38 2.71 -6.12 -6.00
C GLY A 38 2.13 -6.16 -7.41
N SER A 39 0.81 -6.19 -7.50
CA SER A 39 0.07 -6.11 -8.75
C SER A 39 -1.26 -5.41 -8.54
N VAL A 40 -1.90 -4.97 -9.62
CA VAL A 40 -3.27 -4.46 -9.63
C VAL A 40 -3.98 -4.94 -10.89
N VAL A 41 -5.14 -5.58 -10.70
CA VAL A 41 -5.90 -6.19 -11.83
C VAL A 41 -5.01 -7.13 -12.68
N GLY A 42 -4.09 -7.85 -12.02
CA GLY A 42 -3.17 -8.76 -12.69
C GLY A 42 -1.98 -8.10 -13.40
N GLN A 43 -1.85 -6.77 -13.35
CA GLN A 43 -0.70 -6.03 -13.88
C GLN A 43 0.35 -5.84 -12.79
N PRO A 44 1.58 -6.37 -12.93
CA PRO A 44 2.65 -6.18 -11.96
C PRO A 44 2.98 -4.70 -11.77
N PHE A 45 3.20 -4.26 -10.53
CA PHE A 45 3.53 -2.86 -10.23
C PHE A 45 4.77 -2.36 -10.98
N LYS A 46 5.76 -3.22 -11.17
CA LYS A 46 6.99 -2.88 -11.91
C LYS A 46 6.79 -2.55 -13.39
N GLU A 47 5.64 -2.92 -13.96
CA GLU A 47 5.28 -2.61 -15.34
C GLU A 47 4.45 -1.33 -15.47
N LEU A 48 4.05 -0.75 -14.33
CA LEU A 48 3.25 0.46 -14.27
C LEU A 48 4.13 1.68 -14.01
N GLU A 49 3.74 2.81 -14.56
CA GLU A 49 4.33 4.09 -14.24
C GLU A 49 3.79 4.61 -12.91
N VAL A 50 4.66 5.18 -12.07
CA VAL A 50 4.26 5.78 -10.80
C VAL A 50 3.61 7.13 -11.06
N ASP A 51 2.33 7.26 -10.75
CA ASP A 51 1.55 8.47 -10.98
C ASP A 51 1.78 9.55 -9.93
N ALA A 52 1.98 9.15 -8.69
CA ALA A 52 2.26 10.08 -7.59
C ALA A 52 3.12 9.41 -6.52
N SER A 53 3.94 10.22 -5.86
CA SER A 53 4.80 9.78 -4.76
C SER A 53 4.51 10.59 -3.50
N PHE A 54 4.40 9.89 -2.37
CA PHE A 54 4.17 10.46 -1.05
C PHE A 54 5.31 10.11 -0.12
N TYR A 55 5.73 11.08 0.69
CA TYR A 55 6.85 10.93 1.60
C TYR A 55 6.44 11.36 3.00
N ALA A 56 6.62 10.48 4.00
CA ALA A 56 6.65 10.94 5.38
C ALA A 56 7.98 11.65 5.62
N ILE A 57 7.94 12.90 6.07
CA ILE A 57 9.12 13.73 6.34
C ILE A 57 9.00 14.43 7.68
N GLU A 58 10.14 14.81 8.23
CA GLU A 58 10.26 15.60 9.44
C GLU A 58 10.88 16.97 9.12
N ILE A 59 10.21 18.04 9.52
CA ILE A 59 10.69 19.42 9.35
C ILE A 59 10.67 20.07 10.73
N GLY A 60 11.83 20.17 11.37
CA GLY A 60 11.94 20.54 12.76
C GLY A 60 11.15 19.57 13.63
N ASN A 61 10.18 20.08 14.40
CA ASN A 61 9.30 19.25 15.23
C ASN A 61 8.01 18.81 14.53
N MET A 62 7.80 19.24 13.29
CA MET A 62 6.63 18.87 12.51
C MET A 62 6.86 17.60 11.74
N LYS A 63 5.94 16.65 11.88
CA LYS A 63 5.89 15.42 11.07
C LYS A 63 4.74 15.54 10.10
N THR A 64 5.00 15.30 8.81
CA THR A 64 4.02 15.52 7.75
C THR A 64 4.18 14.53 6.61
N TRP A 65 3.12 14.37 5.86
CA TRP A 65 3.14 13.76 4.53
C TRP A 65 3.35 14.83 3.46
N TYR A 66 4.29 14.59 2.56
CA TYR A 66 4.62 15.47 1.44
C TYR A 66 4.39 14.75 0.10
N PRO A 67 3.90 15.44 -0.93
CA PRO A 67 3.45 16.83 -0.95
C PRO A 67 2.13 17.02 -0.19
N PRO A 68 1.79 18.22 0.30
CA PRO A 68 0.54 18.46 1.01
C PRO A 68 -0.70 18.43 0.10
N THR A 69 -0.50 18.58 -1.19
CA THR A 69 -1.54 18.42 -2.20
C THR A 69 -0.97 17.80 -3.46
N THR A 70 -1.67 16.78 -3.95
CA THR A 70 -1.37 16.10 -5.21
C THR A 70 -2.60 16.18 -6.10
N VAL A 71 -2.40 16.42 -7.40
CA VAL A 71 -3.47 16.49 -8.38
C VAL A 71 -3.25 15.40 -9.43
N ILE A 72 -4.29 14.61 -9.69
CA ILE A 72 -4.29 13.61 -10.76
C ILE A 72 -5.42 13.97 -11.73
N ASP A 73 -5.05 14.19 -13.00
CA ASP A 73 -6.00 14.41 -14.07
C ASP A 73 -6.46 13.07 -14.67
N PHE A 74 -7.70 12.74 -14.39
CA PHE A 74 -8.28 11.48 -14.84
C PHE A 74 -8.58 11.45 -16.35
N LYS A 75 -8.80 12.61 -16.98
CA LYS A 75 -9.09 12.70 -18.44
C LYS A 75 -7.92 12.19 -19.29
N ASN A 76 -6.71 12.41 -18.83
CA ASN A 76 -5.50 12.07 -19.57
C ASN A 76 -5.03 10.62 -19.33
N ARG A 77 -5.85 9.80 -18.67
CA ARG A 77 -5.52 8.41 -18.36
C ARG A 77 -6.34 7.46 -19.22
N PRO A 78 -5.72 6.73 -20.16
CA PRO A 78 -6.40 5.83 -21.09
C PRO A 78 -6.79 4.48 -20.42
N GLY A 79 -7.49 4.54 -19.27
CA GLY A 79 -7.98 3.34 -18.60
C GLY A 79 -6.93 2.54 -17.82
N ALA A 80 -5.73 3.07 -17.62
CA ALA A 80 -4.69 2.40 -16.82
C ALA A 80 -4.98 2.50 -15.32
N PRO A 81 -4.63 1.49 -14.51
CA PRO A 81 -4.65 1.59 -13.05
C PRO A 81 -3.75 2.71 -12.56
N LEU A 82 -4.07 3.27 -11.39
CA LEU A 82 -3.22 4.25 -10.72
C LEU A 82 -2.20 3.54 -9.85
N LEU A 83 -0.93 3.92 -9.97
CA LEU A 83 0.13 3.44 -9.08
C LEU A 83 0.66 4.58 -8.22
N LEU A 84 0.46 4.48 -6.91
CA LEU A 84 0.97 5.43 -5.92
C LEU A 84 2.18 4.82 -5.21
N LYS A 85 3.24 5.60 -5.05
CA LYS A 85 4.43 5.25 -4.27
C LYS A 85 4.39 5.96 -2.93
N VAL A 86 4.58 5.22 -1.83
CA VAL A 86 4.56 5.77 -0.48
C VAL A 86 5.87 5.38 0.23
N THR A 87 6.64 6.38 0.66
CA THR A 87 7.95 6.17 1.29
C THR A 87 8.00 6.86 2.65
N ASN A 88 8.52 6.18 3.65
CA ASN A 88 8.78 6.78 4.94
C ASN A 88 10.23 7.24 5.03
N ASN A 89 10.48 8.55 4.85
CA ASN A 89 11.80 9.19 5.00
C ASN A 89 12.02 9.76 6.40
N SER A 90 11.16 9.43 7.36
CA SER A 90 11.31 9.88 8.75
C SER A 90 12.07 8.85 9.60
N SER A 91 12.41 9.25 10.82
CA SER A 91 13.13 8.40 11.78
C SER A 91 12.25 7.42 12.55
N ALA A 92 10.92 7.56 12.47
CA ALA A 92 9.94 6.74 13.17
C ALA A 92 8.99 6.01 12.20
N GLU A 93 8.27 5.02 12.73
CA GLU A 93 7.19 4.36 11.99
C GLU A 93 6.04 5.33 11.71
N HIS A 94 5.52 5.30 10.48
CA HIS A 94 4.38 6.11 10.05
C HIS A 94 3.27 5.28 9.42
N GLY A 95 2.04 5.67 9.73
CA GLY A 95 0.87 5.19 9.00
C GLY A 95 0.57 6.08 7.80
N PHE A 96 0.18 5.49 6.69
CA PHE A 96 -0.43 6.20 5.57
C PHE A 96 -1.84 5.68 5.38
N GLN A 97 -2.82 6.54 5.55
CA GLN A 97 -4.21 6.22 5.29
C GLN A 97 -4.75 7.17 4.22
N LEU A 98 -5.26 6.60 3.14
CA LEU A 98 -5.94 7.32 2.07
C LEU A 98 -7.45 7.04 2.18
N THR A 99 -8.24 8.09 2.33
CA THR A 99 -9.70 7.99 2.49
C THR A 99 -10.40 9.07 1.69
N ALA A 100 -11.69 8.86 1.39
CA ALA A 100 -12.53 9.94 0.87
C ALA A 100 -12.62 11.10 1.87
N ALA A 101 -12.87 12.31 1.37
CA ALA A 101 -13.15 13.45 2.22
C ALA A 101 -14.41 13.21 3.07
N VAL A 102 -14.44 13.81 4.25
CA VAL A 102 -15.33 13.53 5.39
C VAL A 102 -16.84 13.48 5.07
N ASN A 103 -17.27 14.00 3.94
CA ASN A 103 -18.70 14.07 3.56
C ASN A 103 -19.08 13.16 2.38
N GLN A 104 -18.22 12.23 2.00
CA GLN A 104 -18.48 11.32 0.90
C GLN A 104 -18.57 9.89 1.43
N SER A 105 -19.75 9.48 1.80
CA SER A 105 -20.07 8.11 2.16
C SER A 105 -20.74 7.41 0.96
N GLY A 106 -20.13 6.34 0.51
CA GLY A 106 -20.68 5.46 -0.50
C GLY A 106 -19.96 4.13 -0.48
N PRO A 107 -20.53 3.06 -1.03
CA PRO A 107 -19.90 1.74 -1.09
C PRO A 107 -18.59 1.72 -1.91
N TRP A 108 -18.27 2.81 -2.58
CA TRP A 108 -17.14 2.99 -3.50
C TRP A 108 -16.05 3.90 -2.94
N THR A 109 -16.03 4.11 -1.65
CA THR A 109 -15.03 4.98 -1.02
C THR A 109 -13.68 4.29 -1.02
N LEU A 110 -12.72 4.87 -1.74
CA LEU A 110 -11.33 4.44 -1.69
C LEU A 110 -10.83 4.61 -0.24
N ASN A 111 -10.53 3.50 0.41
CA ASN A 111 -10.05 3.49 1.77
C ASN A 111 -8.94 2.44 1.89
N THR A 112 -7.73 2.91 2.09
CA THR A 112 -6.58 2.03 2.31
C THR A 112 -5.70 2.59 3.42
N SER A 113 -5.07 1.69 4.17
CA SER A 113 -4.11 2.07 5.19
C SER A 113 -2.93 1.11 5.20
N LEU A 114 -1.74 1.64 5.36
CA LEU A 114 -0.50 0.89 5.50
C LEU A 114 0.37 1.50 6.59
N VAL A 115 1.24 0.66 7.11
CA VAL A 115 2.26 1.04 8.08
C VAL A 115 3.61 0.89 7.40
N LEU A 116 4.48 1.90 7.54
CA LEU A 116 5.82 1.93 6.97
C LEU A 116 6.85 2.17 8.06
N LYS A 117 7.85 1.30 8.10
CA LYS A 117 9.04 1.49 8.92
C LYS A 117 9.92 2.60 8.33
N PRO A 118 10.86 3.17 9.11
CA PRO A 118 11.86 4.09 8.58
C PRO A 118 12.58 3.53 7.34
N GLY A 119 12.62 4.32 6.26
CA GLY A 119 13.23 3.94 4.98
C GLY A 119 12.39 3.01 4.10
N GLU A 120 11.25 2.52 4.58
CA GLU A 120 10.41 1.59 3.82
C GLU A 120 9.62 2.31 2.73
N THR A 121 9.47 1.64 1.58
CA THR A 121 8.62 2.06 0.46
C THR A 121 7.59 0.98 0.17
N LYS A 122 6.34 1.38 0.02
CA LYS A 122 5.24 0.55 -0.44
C LYS A 122 4.50 1.21 -1.59
N TYR A 123 3.78 0.41 -2.34
CA TYR A 123 3.01 0.86 -3.49
C TYR A 123 1.54 0.55 -3.28
N ILE A 124 0.68 1.42 -3.79
CA ILE A 124 -0.77 1.27 -3.77
C ILE A 124 -1.23 1.25 -5.22
N GLY A 125 -1.76 0.12 -5.65
CA GLY A 125 -2.39 -0.04 -6.95
C GLY A 125 -3.89 0.19 -6.84
N VAL A 126 -4.44 1.11 -7.63
CA VAL A 126 -5.86 1.42 -7.64
C VAL A 126 -6.44 1.05 -9.01
N PRO A 127 -7.39 0.11 -9.07
CA PRO A 127 -8.05 -0.27 -10.32
C PRO A 127 -8.77 0.92 -10.98
N THR A 128 -8.84 0.92 -12.29
CA THR A 128 -9.55 1.96 -13.05
C THR A 128 -11.03 2.03 -12.66
N SER A 129 -11.66 0.91 -12.33
CA SER A 129 -13.03 0.87 -11.85
C SER A 129 -13.24 1.73 -10.61
N ASP A 130 -12.32 1.65 -9.66
CA ASP A 130 -12.40 2.40 -8.40
C ASP A 130 -12.08 3.88 -8.62
N LEU A 131 -11.19 4.18 -9.58
CA LEU A 131 -10.87 5.55 -9.98
C LEU A 131 -12.04 6.29 -10.60
N MET A 132 -12.91 5.61 -11.35
CA MET A 132 -14.10 6.22 -11.94
C MET A 132 -15.04 6.81 -10.88
N TYR A 133 -15.12 6.18 -9.72
CA TYR A 133 -15.90 6.68 -8.59
C TYR A 133 -15.17 7.77 -7.80
N ALA A 134 -13.84 7.80 -7.85
CA ALA A 134 -13.03 8.83 -7.22
C ALA A 134 -12.92 10.11 -8.09
N ALA A 135 -13.22 10.04 -9.39
CA ALA A 135 -13.08 11.15 -10.32
C ALA A 135 -14.00 12.33 -9.94
N GLY A 136 -13.45 13.53 -9.88
CA GLY A 136 -14.14 14.75 -9.42
C GLY A 136 -14.17 14.90 -7.91
N ASN A 137 -13.50 14.04 -7.15
CA ASN A 137 -13.48 14.04 -5.70
C ASN A 137 -12.12 14.46 -5.13
N VAL A 138 -12.12 14.80 -3.85
CA VAL A 138 -10.93 15.05 -3.06
C VAL A 138 -10.79 13.95 -2.04
N LEU A 139 -9.69 13.21 -2.12
CA LEU A 139 -9.30 12.24 -1.11
C LEU A 139 -8.37 12.91 -0.11
N THR A 140 -8.35 12.41 1.12
CA THR A 140 -7.40 12.87 2.15
C THR A 140 -6.43 11.74 2.48
N TYR A 141 -5.19 12.08 2.72
CA TYR A 141 -4.21 11.16 3.30
C TYR A 141 -3.65 11.72 4.60
N ARG A 142 -3.41 10.83 5.54
CA ARG A 142 -2.94 11.16 6.88
C ARG A 142 -2.16 10.03 7.52
N CYS A 143 -1.44 10.33 8.58
CA CYS A 143 -0.92 9.31 9.48
C CYS A 143 -2.04 8.83 10.40
N HIS A 144 -2.47 7.57 10.27
CA HIS A 144 -3.51 7.02 11.14
C HIS A 144 -2.97 6.57 12.51
N LEU A 145 -1.64 6.42 12.63
CA LEU A 145 -1.00 6.08 13.91
C LEU A 145 -0.82 7.31 14.81
N HIS A 146 -0.70 8.51 14.21
CA HIS A 146 -0.36 9.72 14.95
C HIS A 146 -1.24 10.89 14.48
N PRO A 147 -2.36 11.17 15.16
CA PRO A 147 -3.32 12.22 14.74
C PRO A 147 -2.73 13.63 14.65
N ALA A 148 -1.63 13.91 15.37
CA ALA A 148 -0.96 15.21 15.34
C ALA A 148 -0.09 15.43 14.08
N HIS A 149 0.13 14.39 13.26
CA HIS A 149 0.90 14.53 12.03
C HIS A 149 0.05 15.18 10.93
N VAL A 150 0.66 16.12 10.22
CA VAL A 150 -0.03 16.84 9.14
C VAL A 150 -0.22 15.92 7.95
N GLY A 151 -1.45 15.81 7.49
CA GLY A 151 -1.82 15.08 6.28
C GLY A 151 -1.88 15.96 5.04
N GLY A 152 -2.46 15.42 3.97
CA GLY A 152 -2.60 16.14 2.71
C GLY A 152 -3.86 15.74 1.93
N LYS A 153 -3.95 16.23 0.70
CA LYS A 153 -5.09 16.03 -0.20
C LYS A 153 -4.65 15.45 -1.54
N LEU A 154 -5.39 14.49 -2.03
CA LEU A 154 -5.30 13.98 -3.40
C LEU A 154 -6.56 14.44 -4.16
N VAL A 155 -6.37 15.35 -5.11
CA VAL A 155 -7.44 15.91 -5.94
C VAL A 155 -7.54 15.11 -7.23
N MET A 156 -8.67 14.50 -7.46
CA MET A 156 -8.95 13.71 -8.66
C MET A 156 -9.76 14.57 -9.64
N LEU A 157 -9.13 15.15 -10.64
CA LEU A 157 -9.84 15.92 -11.69
C LEU A 157 -10.60 14.97 -12.61
N LYS A 158 -11.74 15.46 -13.11
CA LYS A 158 -12.64 14.70 -14.00
C LYS A 158 -12.64 15.32 -15.39
#